data_8262fc853b59985a2e49df35ca777770
#
_entry.id   8262fc853b59985a2e49df35ca777770
#
_cell.length_a   1.000
_cell.length_b   1.000
_cell.length_c   1.000
_cell.angle_alpha   90.00
_cell.angle_beta   90.00
_cell.angle_gamma   90.00
#
_symmetry.space_group_name_H-M   'P 1'
#
loop_
_entity.id
_entity.type
_entity.pdbx_description
1 polymer ?
#
loop_
_entity_poly.entity_id
_entity_poly.type
_entity_poly.pdbx_seq_one_letter_code
_entity_poly.pdbx_strand_id
1 'polypeptide(L)'
;MGYSRENYRKIKEQYKEKRLRAQQLAESRRVEIEQRIPEIAKIDRALAETAINILKETTAGKVGLDARLARLKKENEELQTIRGDILAHHGYPRDYTQVQYECALCQDTGYYQMKLCPCMKRALTLAGYESSGVGGLMQTQRFETFSLDYYEGQQREQMQEYFNICYRFAAEFGHTDVKNLMFSGQTGTGKTHLSTAIAKVVIDGGHDVVYDTAQNVFAAFAHHQFDRRNAYEDEPDETEKYFSCDLLILDDLGTE
;
A
#
# COMPACT_ATOMS: atom_id res chain seq x y z
N MET A 1 1.89 12.68 -6.42
CA MET A 1 1.70 11.28 -5.96
C MET A 1 0.24 11.15 -5.65
N GLY A 2 -0.46 10.28 -6.35
CA GLY A 2 -1.90 10.19 -6.29
C GLY A 2 -2.51 9.46 -5.09
N TYR A 3 -1.81 9.29 -3.98
CA TYR A 3 -2.39 8.73 -2.76
C TYR A 3 -2.55 9.82 -1.70
N SER A 4 -3.63 9.77 -0.91
CA SER A 4 -3.83 10.65 0.24
C SER A 4 -2.58 10.66 1.14
N ARG A 5 -2.14 11.86 1.57
CA ARG A 5 -1.00 12.02 2.48
C ARG A 5 -1.22 11.29 3.79
N GLU A 6 -2.45 11.30 4.29
CA GLU A 6 -2.84 10.63 5.53
C GLU A 6 -2.73 9.11 5.40
N ASN A 7 -3.35 8.54 4.35
CA ASN A 7 -3.27 7.10 4.06
C ASN A 7 -1.82 6.66 3.89
N TYR A 8 -1.02 7.45 3.17
CA TYR A 8 0.38 7.15 2.99
C TYR A 8 1.16 7.12 4.32
N ARG A 9 0.95 8.11 5.21
CA ARG A 9 1.58 8.16 6.53
C ARG A 9 1.17 6.97 7.39
N LYS A 10 -0.13 6.65 7.44
CA LYS A 10 -0.69 5.51 8.18
C LYS A 10 -0.09 4.18 7.71
N ILE A 11 -0.10 3.92 6.41
CA ILE A 11 0.43 2.69 5.83
C ILE A 11 1.95 2.59 6.04
N LYS A 12 2.68 3.69 5.86
CA LYS A 12 4.13 3.73 6.11
C LYS A 12 4.48 3.35 7.56
N GLU A 13 3.72 3.82 8.55
CA GLU A 13 3.94 3.46 9.96
C GLU A 13 3.61 1.98 10.20
N GLN A 14 2.53 1.46 9.62
CA GLN A 14 2.21 0.03 9.69
C GLN A 14 3.36 -0.85 9.14
N TYR A 15 3.98 -0.45 8.02
CA TYR A 15 5.12 -1.18 7.44
C TYR A 15 6.34 -1.15 8.35
N LYS A 16 6.62 -0.02 8.97
CA LYS A 16 7.70 0.13 9.96
C LYS A 16 7.46 -0.78 11.18
N GLU A 17 6.23 -0.81 11.70
CA GLU A 17 5.87 -1.69 12.81
C GLU A 17 5.98 -3.18 12.44
N LYS A 18 5.48 -3.58 11.27
CA LYS A 18 5.61 -4.96 10.76
C LYS A 18 7.06 -5.40 10.71
N ARG A 19 7.91 -4.58 10.11
CA ARG A 19 9.33 -4.85 10.00
C ARG A 19 9.99 -4.99 11.37
N LEU A 20 9.68 -4.07 12.29
CA LEU A 20 10.22 -4.11 13.64
C LEU A 20 9.79 -5.38 14.38
N ARG A 21 8.51 -5.77 14.29
CA ARG A 21 8.00 -7.01 14.89
C ARG A 21 8.70 -8.25 14.32
N ALA A 22 8.91 -8.32 13.00
CA ALA A 22 9.63 -9.43 12.37
C ALA A 22 11.08 -9.53 12.89
N GLN A 23 11.77 -8.40 13.03
CA GLN A 23 13.12 -8.34 13.57
C GLN A 23 13.18 -8.73 15.06
N GLN A 24 12.25 -8.25 15.87
CA GLN A 24 12.16 -8.60 17.30
C GLN A 24 11.86 -10.07 17.49
N LEU A 25 10.98 -10.66 16.67
CA LEU A 25 10.68 -12.08 16.72
C LEU A 25 11.90 -12.93 16.37
N ALA A 26 12.64 -12.56 15.33
CA ALA A 26 13.86 -13.26 14.95
C ALA A 26 14.93 -13.19 16.06
N GLU A 27 15.09 -12.02 16.70
CA GLU A 27 16.03 -11.83 17.80
C GLU A 27 15.62 -12.66 19.04
N SER A 28 14.33 -12.69 19.40
CA SER A 28 13.86 -13.51 20.52
C SER A 28 14.09 -15.01 20.27
N ARG A 29 13.85 -15.46 19.01
CA ARG A 29 14.16 -16.83 18.60
C ARG A 29 15.65 -17.14 18.62
N ARG A 30 16.48 -16.18 18.25
CA ARG A 30 17.94 -16.32 18.33
C ARG A 30 18.39 -16.54 19.77
N VAL A 31 17.96 -15.68 20.69
CA VAL A 31 18.28 -15.80 22.12
C VAL A 31 17.79 -17.14 22.69
N GLU A 32 16.58 -17.56 22.33
CA GLU A 32 16.03 -18.85 22.73
C GLU A 32 16.93 -20.05 22.29
N ILE A 33 17.33 -20.03 21.02
CA ILE A 33 18.14 -21.08 20.42
C ILE A 33 19.56 -21.09 21.02
N GLU A 34 20.18 -19.94 21.21
CA GLU A 34 21.51 -19.85 21.85
C GLU A 34 21.53 -20.44 23.27
N GLN A 35 20.44 -20.27 24.01
CA GLN A 35 20.28 -20.86 25.35
C GLN A 35 20.04 -22.37 25.33
N ARG A 36 19.27 -22.84 24.34
CA ARG A 36 18.90 -24.27 24.22
C ARG A 36 19.98 -25.13 23.56
N ILE A 37 20.72 -24.54 22.60
CA ILE A 37 21.72 -25.22 21.77
C ILE A 37 23.03 -24.43 21.81
N PRO A 38 23.91 -24.70 22.81
CA PRO A 38 25.15 -23.91 22.97
C PRO A 38 26.11 -23.99 21.76
N GLU A 39 25.98 -25.01 20.93
CA GLU A 39 26.77 -25.16 19.70
C GLU A 39 26.45 -24.06 18.68
N ILE A 40 25.19 -23.67 18.61
CA ILE A 40 24.76 -22.53 17.73
C ILE A 40 25.44 -21.24 18.16
N ALA A 41 25.54 -20.96 19.44
CA ALA A 41 26.22 -19.77 19.95
C ALA A 41 27.73 -19.72 19.56
N LYS A 42 28.38 -20.86 19.38
CA LYS A 42 29.76 -20.93 18.90
C LYS A 42 29.84 -20.62 17.40
N ILE A 43 28.91 -21.18 16.63
CA ILE A 43 28.83 -20.90 15.16
C ILE A 43 28.47 -19.47 14.90
N ASP A 44 27.53 -18.88 15.64
CA ASP A 44 27.14 -17.49 15.48
C ASP A 44 28.29 -16.52 15.79
N ARG A 45 29.17 -16.85 16.73
CA ARG A 45 30.42 -16.12 16.97
C ARG A 45 31.40 -16.25 15.78
N ALA A 46 31.59 -17.45 15.26
CA ALA A 46 32.44 -17.67 14.08
C ALA A 46 31.91 -16.92 12.85
N LEU A 47 30.59 -16.91 12.62
CA LEU A 47 29.93 -16.13 11.58
C LEU A 47 30.15 -14.60 11.74
N ALA A 48 30.08 -14.10 12.97
CA ALA A 48 30.37 -12.69 13.26
C ALA A 48 31.85 -12.36 12.99
N GLU A 49 32.77 -13.25 13.33
CA GLU A 49 34.21 -13.09 13.04
C GLU A 49 34.49 -13.09 11.53
N THR A 50 33.86 -13.98 10.74
CA THR A 50 34.00 -13.97 9.28
C THR A 50 33.46 -12.67 8.68
N ALA A 51 32.35 -12.13 9.17
CA ALA A 51 31.81 -10.86 8.71
C ALA A 51 32.77 -9.67 9.00
N ILE A 52 33.37 -9.63 10.18
CA ILE A 52 34.40 -8.63 10.54
C ILE A 52 35.64 -8.77 9.64
N ASN A 53 36.06 -10.00 9.36
CA ASN A 53 37.21 -10.27 8.50
C ASN A 53 36.95 -9.83 7.05
N ILE A 54 35.77 -10.07 6.49
CA ILE A 54 35.35 -9.53 5.20
C ILE A 54 35.49 -8.01 5.16
N LEU A 55 35.02 -7.33 6.20
CA LEU A 55 35.09 -5.87 6.30
C LEU A 55 36.55 -5.38 6.37
N LYS A 56 37.41 -6.04 7.11
CA LYS A 56 38.84 -5.72 7.19
C LYS A 56 39.54 -5.94 5.86
N GLU A 57 39.28 -7.02 5.16
CA GLU A 57 39.88 -7.31 3.87
C GLU A 57 39.46 -6.30 2.78
N THR A 58 38.23 -5.79 2.81
CA THR A 58 37.80 -4.72 1.87
C THR A 58 38.56 -3.40 2.08
N THR A 59 39.11 -3.17 3.28
CA THR A 59 39.90 -1.96 3.61
C THR A 59 41.42 -2.15 3.47
N ALA A 60 41.92 -3.38 3.44
CA ALA A 60 43.36 -3.71 3.52
C ALA A 60 44.14 -3.66 2.18
N GLY A 61 43.52 -3.31 1.05
CA GLY A 61 44.19 -3.16 -0.25
C GLY A 61 43.76 -4.14 -1.32
N LYS A 62 44.03 -3.78 -2.62
CA LYS A 62 43.42 -4.47 -3.78
C LYS A 62 44.12 -5.75 -4.25
N VAL A 63 45.38 -6.00 -3.83
CA VAL A 63 46.11 -7.16 -4.31
C VAL A 63 45.60 -8.46 -3.73
N GLY A 64 45.10 -9.35 -4.58
CA GLY A 64 44.54 -10.66 -4.20
C GLY A 64 43.22 -10.59 -3.40
N LEU A 65 42.54 -9.44 -3.41
CA LEU A 65 41.27 -9.22 -2.68
C LEU A 65 40.19 -10.23 -3.06
N ASP A 66 39.99 -10.48 -4.35
CA ASP A 66 38.95 -11.38 -4.84
C ASP A 66 39.14 -12.83 -4.33
N ALA A 67 40.35 -13.33 -4.31
CA ALA A 67 40.65 -14.67 -3.81
C ALA A 67 40.43 -14.79 -2.30
N ARG A 68 40.78 -13.75 -1.53
CA ARG A 68 40.56 -13.71 -0.08
C ARG A 68 39.06 -13.60 0.26
N LEU A 69 38.33 -12.74 -0.45
CA LEU A 69 36.87 -12.61 -0.28
C LEU A 69 36.14 -13.90 -0.66
N ALA A 70 36.55 -14.56 -1.76
CA ALA A 70 35.96 -15.83 -2.17
C ALA A 70 36.16 -16.93 -1.10
N ARG A 71 37.35 -16.98 -0.47
CA ARG A 71 37.59 -17.91 0.64
C ARG A 71 36.70 -17.63 1.85
N LEU A 72 36.64 -16.37 2.31
CA LEU A 72 35.82 -15.99 3.44
C LEU A 72 34.31 -16.21 3.19
N LYS A 73 33.88 -15.96 1.95
CA LYS A 73 32.51 -16.23 1.54
C LYS A 73 32.17 -17.73 1.64
N LYS A 74 33.07 -18.58 1.14
CA LYS A 74 32.91 -20.04 1.20
C LYS A 74 32.85 -20.52 2.65
N GLU A 75 33.75 -20.04 3.51
CA GLU A 75 33.76 -20.34 4.95
C GLU A 75 32.45 -19.92 5.64
N ASN A 76 31.94 -18.75 5.29
CA ASN A 76 30.65 -18.25 5.80
C ASN A 76 29.48 -19.14 5.36
N GLU A 77 29.44 -19.56 4.08
CA GLU A 77 28.42 -20.45 3.53
C GLU A 77 28.45 -21.85 4.20
N GLU A 78 29.64 -22.38 4.47
CA GLU A 78 29.81 -23.65 5.18
C GLU A 78 29.30 -23.54 6.62
N LEU A 79 29.63 -22.46 7.35
CA LEU A 79 29.14 -22.22 8.70
C LEU A 79 27.60 -22.06 8.74
N GLN A 80 27.02 -21.35 7.77
CA GLN A 80 25.57 -21.23 7.67
C GLN A 80 24.89 -22.59 7.41
N THR A 81 25.50 -23.43 6.59
CA THR A 81 24.99 -24.78 6.32
C THR A 81 25.00 -25.63 7.58
N ILE A 82 26.13 -25.68 8.29
CA ILE A 82 26.29 -26.44 9.57
C ILE A 82 25.27 -25.91 10.58
N ARG A 83 25.11 -24.62 10.69
CA ARG A 83 24.11 -24.00 11.58
C ARG A 83 22.69 -24.48 11.28
N GLY A 84 22.31 -24.47 9.99
CA GLY A 84 21.02 -24.97 9.54
C GLY A 84 20.80 -26.45 9.82
N ASP A 85 21.85 -27.29 9.68
CA ASP A 85 21.79 -28.72 9.96
C ASP A 85 21.63 -29.01 11.46
N ILE A 86 22.30 -28.25 12.32
CA ILE A 86 22.13 -28.36 13.78
C ILE A 86 20.70 -27.96 14.18
N LEU A 87 20.16 -26.87 13.65
CA LEU A 87 18.76 -26.46 13.89
C LEU A 87 17.80 -27.58 13.48
N ALA A 88 17.97 -28.13 12.26
CA ALA A 88 17.15 -29.23 11.77
C ALA A 88 17.24 -30.50 12.63
N HIS A 89 18.44 -30.83 13.11
CA HIS A 89 18.66 -31.97 14.02
C HIS A 89 17.88 -31.82 15.34
N HIS A 90 17.74 -30.59 15.82
CA HIS A 90 16.95 -30.25 17.01
C HIS A 90 15.46 -30.01 16.74
N GLY A 91 14.98 -30.29 15.53
CA GLY A 91 13.55 -30.15 15.15
C GLY A 91 13.10 -28.75 14.80
N TYR A 92 14.03 -27.81 14.60
CA TYR A 92 13.72 -26.44 14.14
C TYR A 92 13.91 -26.30 12.63
N PRO A 93 13.15 -25.41 11.95
CA PRO A 93 13.46 -25.04 10.58
C PRO A 93 14.88 -24.48 10.46
N ARG A 94 15.55 -24.73 9.33
CA ARG A 94 16.92 -24.24 9.10
C ARG A 94 17.06 -22.72 9.17
N ASP A 95 15.97 -22.02 8.86
CA ASP A 95 15.84 -20.55 8.84
C ASP A 95 15.09 -19.98 10.06
N TYR A 96 14.89 -20.79 11.10
CA TYR A 96 14.05 -20.45 12.27
C TYR A 96 14.40 -19.11 12.92
N THR A 97 15.66 -18.75 12.96
CA THR A 97 16.17 -17.51 13.56
C THR A 97 16.38 -16.39 12.56
N GLN A 98 16.08 -16.62 11.28
CA GLN A 98 16.14 -15.57 10.26
C GLN A 98 14.91 -14.67 10.33
N VAL A 99 15.08 -13.41 9.97
CA VAL A 99 13.97 -12.47 9.91
C VAL A 99 13.03 -12.87 8.78
N GLN A 100 11.80 -13.23 9.11
CA GLN A 100 10.77 -13.60 8.14
C GLN A 100 9.87 -12.38 7.89
N TYR A 101 10.09 -11.71 6.78
CA TYR A 101 9.28 -10.60 6.33
C TYR A 101 8.04 -11.09 5.59
N GLU A 102 6.90 -10.39 5.74
CA GLU A 102 5.68 -10.71 4.98
C GLU A 102 5.89 -10.53 3.47
N CYS A 103 6.63 -9.51 3.07
CA CYS A 103 6.99 -9.28 1.67
C CYS A 103 8.47 -9.60 1.44
N ALA A 104 8.76 -10.70 0.79
CA ALA A 104 10.13 -11.09 0.45
C ALA A 104 10.83 -10.08 -0.48
N LEU A 105 10.07 -9.38 -1.33
CA LEU A 105 10.63 -8.46 -2.32
C LEU A 105 11.19 -7.18 -1.68
N CYS A 106 10.43 -6.54 -0.79
CA CYS A 106 10.85 -5.28 -0.16
C CYS A 106 11.26 -5.44 1.30
N GLN A 107 11.15 -6.64 1.88
CA GLN A 107 11.44 -6.91 3.29
C GLN A 107 10.70 -5.93 4.22
N ASP A 108 9.42 -5.73 3.92
CA ASP A 108 8.51 -4.84 4.63
C ASP A 108 8.96 -3.37 4.75
N THR A 109 9.83 -2.91 3.83
CA THR A 109 10.16 -1.49 3.72
C THR A 109 9.11 -0.69 2.94
N GLY A 110 8.27 -1.37 2.15
CA GLY A 110 7.34 -0.76 1.22
C GLY A 110 7.98 -0.27 -0.09
N TYR A 111 9.31 -0.38 -0.24
CA TYR A 111 10.05 0.08 -1.42
C TYR A 111 10.96 -0.99 -1.98
N TYR A 112 11.03 -1.04 -3.31
CA TYR A 112 11.95 -1.88 -4.06
C TYR A 112 12.53 -1.08 -5.22
N GLN A 113 13.85 -1.06 -5.35
CA GLN A 113 14.58 -0.29 -6.38
C GLN A 113 14.13 1.18 -6.48
N MET A 114 14.02 1.87 -5.35
CA MET A 114 13.58 3.27 -5.22
C MET A 114 12.14 3.56 -5.69
N LYS A 115 11.34 2.52 -5.96
CA LYS A 115 9.92 2.62 -6.32
C LYS A 115 9.05 1.99 -5.24
N LEU A 116 7.77 2.37 -5.21
CA LEU A 116 6.80 1.70 -4.33
C LEU A 116 6.71 0.21 -4.70
N CYS A 117 6.86 -0.65 -3.71
CA CYS A 117 6.67 -2.08 -3.87
C CYS A 117 5.20 -2.40 -4.20
N PRO A 118 4.91 -3.44 -5.02
CA PRO A 118 3.52 -3.86 -5.28
C PRO A 118 2.68 -4.10 -4.02
N CYS A 119 3.30 -4.63 -2.94
CA CYS A 119 2.60 -4.81 -1.66
C CYS A 119 2.16 -3.48 -1.04
N MET A 120 3.01 -2.45 -1.08
CA MET A 120 2.71 -1.11 -0.58
C MET A 120 1.66 -0.41 -1.45
N LYS A 121 1.75 -0.53 -2.78
CA LYS A 121 0.73 -0.02 -3.70
C LYS A 121 -0.64 -0.62 -3.36
N ARG A 122 -0.71 -1.94 -3.19
CA ARG A 122 -1.96 -2.64 -2.82
C ARG A 122 -2.52 -2.14 -1.49
N ALA A 123 -1.68 -1.96 -0.48
CA ALA A 123 -2.11 -1.45 0.82
C ALA A 123 -2.64 -0.02 0.74
N LEU A 124 -1.99 0.84 -0.05
CA LEU A 124 -2.44 2.22 -0.29
C LEU A 124 -3.76 2.27 -1.07
N THR A 125 -3.93 1.40 -2.07
CA THR A 125 -5.19 1.27 -2.82
C THR A 125 -6.35 0.85 -1.89
N LEU A 126 -6.12 -0.13 -1.02
CA LEU A 126 -7.13 -0.56 -0.04
C LEU A 126 -7.47 0.55 0.96
N ALA A 127 -6.47 1.27 1.46
CA ALA A 127 -6.70 2.43 2.31
C ALA A 127 -7.47 3.55 1.58
N GLY A 128 -7.20 3.73 0.27
CA GLY A 128 -7.98 4.64 -0.59
C GLY A 128 -9.44 4.23 -0.69
N TYR A 129 -9.75 2.95 -0.83
CA TYR A 129 -11.14 2.47 -0.81
C TYR A 129 -11.83 2.77 0.52
N GLU A 130 -11.15 2.50 1.64
CA GLU A 130 -11.71 2.75 2.98
C GLU A 130 -11.97 4.23 3.22
N SER A 131 -11.06 5.10 2.80
CA SER A 131 -11.15 6.55 3.01
C SER A 131 -12.03 7.29 2.01
N SER A 132 -12.36 6.68 0.86
CA SER A 132 -13.13 7.33 -0.21
C SER A 132 -14.61 7.55 0.10
N GLY A 133 -15.15 6.91 1.15
CA GLY A 133 -16.58 6.96 1.48
C GLY A 133 -17.46 5.96 0.72
N VAL A 134 -16.95 5.31 -0.31
CA VAL A 134 -17.73 4.36 -1.16
C VAL A 134 -17.18 2.93 -1.13
N GLY A 135 -16.27 2.61 -0.23
CA GLY A 135 -15.62 1.29 -0.18
C GLY A 135 -16.59 0.11 -0.20
N GLY A 136 -17.73 0.22 0.47
CA GLY A 136 -18.80 -0.80 0.45
C GLY A 136 -19.49 -0.92 -0.91
N LEU A 137 -19.76 0.19 -1.59
CA LEU A 137 -20.43 0.20 -2.91
C LEU A 137 -19.52 -0.35 -4.02
N MET A 138 -18.21 -0.14 -3.94
CA MET A 138 -17.24 -0.62 -4.94
C MET A 138 -17.18 -2.14 -5.05
N GLN A 139 -17.68 -2.88 -4.07
CA GLN A 139 -17.75 -4.34 -4.16
C GLN A 139 -18.82 -4.79 -5.18
N THR A 140 -19.91 -4.06 -5.31
CA THR A 140 -21.07 -4.38 -6.15
C THR A 140 -21.21 -3.46 -7.35
N GLN A 141 -20.82 -2.21 -7.27
CA GLN A 141 -20.96 -1.19 -8.30
C GLN A 141 -19.63 -0.97 -9.03
N ARG A 142 -19.43 -1.76 -10.07
CA ARG A 142 -18.24 -1.76 -10.93
C ARG A 142 -18.67 -1.76 -12.40
N PHE A 143 -17.76 -1.39 -13.31
CA PHE A 143 -18.06 -1.46 -14.75
C PHE A 143 -18.46 -2.87 -15.19
N GLU A 144 -17.84 -3.91 -14.62
CA GLU A 144 -18.12 -5.32 -14.95
C GLU A 144 -19.50 -5.79 -14.47
N THR A 145 -20.08 -5.12 -13.48
CA THR A 145 -21.41 -5.45 -12.93
C THR A 145 -22.51 -4.54 -13.44
N PHE A 146 -22.17 -3.54 -14.25
CA PHE A 146 -23.16 -2.66 -14.86
C PHE A 146 -23.88 -3.39 -15.98
N SER A 147 -25.20 -3.65 -15.83
CA SER A 147 -25.98 -4.31 -16.86
C SER A 147 -26.79 -3.33 -17.69
N LEU A 148 -26.72 -3.50 -19.00
CA LEU A 148 -27.54 -2.78 -19.97
C LEU A 148 -28.92 -3.44 -20.16
N ASP A 149 -29.20 -4.57 -19.53
CA ASP A 149 -30.47 -5.29 -19.69
C ASP A 149 -31.65 -4.57 -19.04
N TYR A 150 -31.38 -3.59 -18.19
CA TYR A 150 -32.40 -2.72 -17.60
C TYR A 150 -32.89 -1.61 -18.55
N TYR A 151 -32.28 -1.46 -19.73
CA TYR A 151 -32.60 -0.42 -20.69
C TYR A 151 -33.05 -1.03 -22.00
N GLU A 152 -34.06 -0.44 -22.68
CA GLU A 152 -34.64 -0.94 -23.91
C GLU A 152 -34.51 0.04 -25.07
N GLY A 153 -34.46 -0.46 -26.30
CA GLY A 153 -34.46 0.33 -27.51
C GLY A 153 -33.38 1.44 -27.53
N GLN A 154 -33.76 2.65 -27.89
CA GLN A 154 -32.86 3.80 -27.99
C GLN A 154 -32.19 4.17 -26.67
N GLN A 155 -32.84 3.90 -25.54
CA GLN A 155 -32.25 4.15 -24.21
C GLN A 155 -31.05 3.26 -23.96
N ARG A 156 -31.09 2.00 -24.42
CA ARG A 156 -29.96 1.09 -24.31
C ARG A 156 -28.74 1.56 -25.10
N GLU A 157 -28.94 2.06 -26.30
CA GLU A 157 -27.86 2.58 -27.14
C GLU A 157 -27.23 3.82 -26.50
N GLN A 158 -28.03 4.75 -25.97
CA GLN A 158 -27.55 5.92 -25.26
C GLN A 158 -26.79 5.54 -23.99
N MET A 159 -27.29 4.58 -23.22
CA MET A 159 -26.62 4.13 -21.99
C MET A 159 -25.28 3.43 -22.29
N GLN A 160 -25.20 2.69 -23.39
CA GLN A 160 -23.94 2.11 -23.86
C GLN A 160 -22.91 3.22 -24.20
N GLU A 161 -23.34 4.30 -24.81
CA GLU A 161 -22.47 5.45 -25.11
C GLU A 161 -22.00 6.11 -23.81
N TYR A 162 -22.90 6.37 -22.85
CA TYR A 162 -22.54 6.94 -21.54
C TYR A 162 -21.58 6.02 -20.77
N PHE A 163 -21.82 4.72 -20.79
CA PHE A 163 -20.90 3.74 -20.22
C PHE A 163 -19.49 3.86 -20.83
N ASN A 164 -19.40 3.93 -22.17
CA ASN A 164 -18.12 4.05 -22.86
C ASN A 164 -17.38 5.35 -22.51
N ILE A 165 -18.13 6.47 -22.37
CA ILE A 165 -17.56 7.77 -21.93
C ILE A 165 -17.00 7.66 -20.53
N CYS A 166 -17.76 7.09 -19.60
CA CYS A 166 -17.35 6.90 -18.20
C CYS A 166 -16.14 5.98 -18.08
N TYR A 167 -16.15 4.87 -18.80
CA TYR A 167 -15.04 3.93 -18.81
C TYR A 167 -13.74 4.56 -19.34
N ARG A 168 -13.82 5.27 -20.47
CA ARG A 168 -12.67 5.96 -21.05
C ARG A 168 -12.15 7.05 -20.11
N PHE A 169 -13.04 7.86 -19.51
CA PHE A 169 -12.65 8.88 -18.53
C PHE A 169 -11.86 8.26 -17.37
N ALA A 170 -12.33 7.14 -16.83
CA ALA A 170 -11.67 6.46 -15.72
C ALA A 170 -10.33 5.81 -16.14
N ALA A 171 -10.28 5.17 -17.31
CA ALA A 171 -9.09 4.49 -17.81
C ALA A 171 -7.96 5.47 -18.20
N GLU A 172 -8.33 6.64 -18.70
CA GLU A 172 -7.40 7.71 -19.12
C GLU A 172 -7.24 8.80 -18.06
N PHE A 173 -7.67 8.54 -16.82
CA PHE A 173 -7.64 9.55 -15.76
C PHE A 173 -6.24 10.14 -15.57
N GLY A 174 -6.17 11.48 -15.49
CA GLY A 174 -4.90 12.22 -15.45
C GLY A 174 -4.27 12.52 -16.80
N HIS A 175 -4.70 11.84 -17.88
CA HIS A 175 -4.21 12.04 -19.26
C HIS A 175 -5.27 12.60 -20.20
N THR A 176 -6.54 12.60 -19.81
CA THR A 176 -7.65 13.12 -20.60
C THR A 176 -7.78 14.65 -20.47
N ASP A 177 -8.24 15.31 -21.54
CA ASP A 177 -8.60 16.73 -21.51
C ASP A 177 -9.94 17.00 -20.81
N VAL A 178 -10.77 15.97 -20.64
CA VAL A 178 -12.03 16.05 -19.91
C VAL A 178 -11.73 16.12 -18.40
N LYS A 179 -12.09 17.25 -17.79
CA LYS A 179 -11.82 17.50 -16.36
C LYS A 179 -13.01 17.20 -15.47
N ASN A 180 -14.22 17.26 -16.00
CA ASN A 180 -15.45 17.08 -15.24
C ASN A 180 -16.44 16.22 -16.02
N LEU A 181 -17.18 15.37 -15.28
CA LEU A 181 -18.37 14.68 -15.78
C LEU A 181 -19.56 15.10 -14.92
N MET A 182 -20.70 15.38 -15.56
CA MET A 182 -21.95 15.67 -14.87
C MET A 182 -22.99 14.63 -15.24
N PHE A 183 -23.54 13.97 -14.24
CA PHE A 183 -24.61 13.00 -14.41
C PHE A 183 -25.95 13.67 -14.08
N SER A 184 -26.88 13.68 -15.03
CA SER A 184 -28.25 14.18 -14.84
C SER A 184 -29.26 13.13 -15.28
N GLY A 185 -30.36 13.01 -14.56
CA GLY A 185 -31.42 12.06 -14.86
C GLY A 185 -32.19 11.61 -13.62
N GLN A 186 -33.26 10.85 -13.83
CA GLN A 186 -34.14 10.35 -12.78
C GLN A 186 -33.41 9.41 -11.80
N THR A 187 -33.95 9.23 -10.60
CA THR A 187 -33.46 8.24 -9.65
C THR A 187 -33.53 6.82 -10.23
N GLY A 188 -32.53 5.99 -9.93
CA GLY A 188 -32.47 4.61 -10.42
C GLY A 188 -31.90 4.43 -11.82
N THR A 189 -31.44 5.51 -12.50
CA THR A 189 -30.85 5.44 -13.85
C THR A 189 -29.36 5.12 -13.89
N GLY A 190 -28.78 4.53 -12.83
CA GLY A 190 -27.41 4.06 -12.81
C GLY A 190 -26.32 5.13 -12.56
N LYS A 191 -26.67 6.38 -12.23
CA LYS A 191 -25.70 7.47 -12.00
C LYS A 191 -24.68 7.11 -10.91
N THR A 192 -25.14 6.73 -9.73
CA THR A 192 -24.29 6.32 -8.60
C THR A 192 -23.47 5.08 -8.92
N HIS A 193 -24.00 4.13 -9.70
CA HIS A 193 -23.25 2.96 -10.15
C HIS A 193 -22.04 3.37 -11.03
N LEU A 194 -22.28 4.23 -12.03
CA LEU A 194 -21.21 4.68 -12.92
C LEU A 194 -20.17 5.54 -12.18
N SER A 195 -20.60 6.45 -11.30
CA SER A 195 -19.66 7.27 -10.52
C SER A 195 -18.80 6.43 -9.56
N THR A 196 -19.39 5.42 -8.91
CA THR A 196 -18.65 4.46 -8.08
C THR A 196 -17.70 3.59 -8.90
N ALA A 197 -18.12 3.16 -10.10
CA ALA A 197 -17.26 2.39 -11.00
C ALA A 197 -16.05 3.21 -11.47
N ILE A 198 -16.23 4.50 -11.76
CA ILE A 198 -15.14 5.45 -12.05
C ILE A 198 -14.19 5.54 -10.85
N ALA A 199 -14.74 5.80 -9.65
CA ALA A 199 -13.96 5.91 -8.43
C ALA A 199 -13.04 4.70 -8.24
N LYS A 200 -13.58 3.49 -8.42
CA LYS A 200 -12.81 2.24 -8.31
C LYS A 200 -11.62 2.20 -9.25
N VAL A 201 -11.82 2.46 -10.54
CA VAL A 201 -10.75 2.40 -11.55
C VAL A 201 -9.67 3.46 -11.26
N VAL A 202 -10.08 4.64 -10.84
CA VAL A 202 -9.17 5.75 -10.50
C VAL A 202 -8.34 5.42 -9.26
N ILE A 203 -8.94 4.83 -8.21
CA ILE A 203 -8.20 4.38 -7.01
C ILE A 203 -7.25 3.22 -7.37
N ASP A 204 -7.67 2.27 -8.19
CA ASP A 204 -6.82 1.17 -8.67
C ASP A 204 -5.61 1.70 -9.46
N GLY A 205 -5.78 2.81 -10.16
CA GLY A 205 -4.72 3.56 -10.82
C GLY A 205 -3.75 4.26 -9.86
N GLY A 206 -4.06 4.30 -8.56
CA GLY A 206 -3.23 4.88 -7.52
C GLY A 206 -3.48 6.37 -7.28
N HIS A 207 -4.66 6.87 -7.61
CA HIS A 207 -5.11 8.23 -7.37
C HIS A 207 -5.96 8.33 -6.11
N ASP A 208 -5.97 9.50 -5.50
CA ASP A 208 -6.78 9.81 -4.32
C ASP A 208 -8.18 10.25 -4.74
N VAL A 209 -9.21 9.59 -4.20
CA VAL A 209 -10.60 9.86 -4.53
C VAL A 209 -11.38 10.16 -3.27
N VAL A 210 -12.17 11.21 -3.29
CA VAL A 210 -13.16 11.53 -2.26
C VAL A 210 -14.54 11.48 -2.88
N TYR A 211 -15.42 10.67 -2.28
CA TYR A 211 -16.83 10.59 -2.63
C TYR A 211 -17.65 11.07 -1.43
N ASP A 212 -18.47 12.06 -1.66
CA ASP A 212 -19.36 12.57 -0.60
C ASP A 212 -20.64 13.14 -1.21
N THR A 213 -21.67 13.27 -0.38
CA THR A 213 -22.90 13.97 -0.81
C THR A 213 -22.66 15.47 -0.80
N ALA A 214 -23.37 16.19 -1.67
CA ALA A 214 -23.32 17.64 -1.68
C ALA A 214 -23.69 18.23 -0.30
N GLN A 215 -24.69 17.65 0.37
CA GLN A 215 -25.11 18.05 1.71
C GLN A 215 -23.96 17.96 2.74
N ASN A 216 -23.23 16.84 2.76
CA ASN A 216 -22.10 16.66 3.69
C ASN A 216 -20.98 17.65 3.41
N VAL A 217 -20.66 17.86 2.14
CA VAL A 217 -19.63 18.83 1.71
C VAL A 217 -20.02 20.24 2.18
N PHE A 218 -21.24 20.69 1.93
CA PHE A 218 -21.68 22.02 2.36
C PHE A 218 -21.72 22.13 3.90
N ALA A 219 -22.12 21.07 4.62
CA ALA A 219 -22.09 21.06 6.07
C ALA A 219 -20.64 21.20 6.60
N ALA A 220 -19.68 20.49 6.03
CA ALA A 220 -18.27 20.57 6.41
C ALA A 220 -17.71 21.99 6.19
N PHE A 221 -18.02 22.62 5.04
CA PHE A 221 -17.59 24.00 4.76
C PHE A 221 -18.27 25.01 5.68
N ALA A 222 -19.57 24.85 5.97
CA ALA A 222 -20.28 25.71 6.90
C ALA A 222 -19.69 25.61 8.31
N HIS A 223 -19.43 24.39 8.80
CA HIS A 223 -18.79 24.15 10.10
C HIS A 223 -17.42 24.81 10.18
N HIS A 224 -16.58 24.58 9.18
CA HIS A 224 -15.25 25.20 9.10
C HIS A 224 -15.31 26.73 9.12
N GLN A 225 -16.30 27.35 8.44
CA GLN A 225 -16.44 28.79 8.39
C GLN A 225 -16.89 29.39 9.75
N PHE A 226 -17.74 28.67 10.50
CA PHE A 226 -18.24 29.12 11.80
C PHE A 226 -17.26 28.85 12.93
N ASP A 227 -16.53 27.74 12.91
CA ASP A 227 -15.59 27.36 13.97
C ASP A 227 -14.26 28.12 13.91
N ARG A 228 -13.85 28.67 12.78
CA ARG A 228 -12.70 29.57 12.71
C ARG A 228 -12.73 30.74 13.68
N ARG A 229 -13.89 31.05 14.27
CA ARG A 229 -14.04 32.07 15.33
C ARG A 229 -13.68 31.57 16.72
N ASN A 230 -13.60 30.24 16.92
CA ASN A 230 -13.39 29.58 18.24
C ASN A 230 -12.32 28.48 18.22
N ALA A 231 -11.68 28.20 17.09
CA ALA A 231 -10.80 27.04 16.95
C ALA A 231 -9.49 27.21 17.76
N TYR A 232 -9.21 26.21 18.57
CA TYR A 232 -7.86 25.89 19.01
C TYR A 232 -7.06 25.43 17.79
N GLU A 233 -5.83 25.89 17.63
CA GLU A 233 -4.96 25.74 16.45
C GLU A 233 -4.62 24.29 16.04
N ASP A 234 -5.13 23.26 16.70
CA ASP A 234 -4.75 21.84 16.53
C ASP A 234 -5.83 20.92 15.93
N GLU A 235 -7.01 21.40 15.54
CA GLU A 235 -8.00 20.54 14.91
C GLU A 235 -7.71 20.40 13.39
N PRO A 236 -7.70 19.16 12.84
CA PRO A 236 -7.47 18.95 11.41
C PRO A 236 -8.62 19.53 10.60
N ASP A 237 -8.28 20.31 9.58
CA ASP A 237 -9.25 20.88 8.63
C ASP A 237 -9.91 19.78 7.80
N GLU A 238 -11.14 19.40 8.14
CA GLU A 238 -11.91 18.37 7.43
C GLU A 238 -12.20 18.74 5.97
N THR A 239 -12.10 20.02 5.60
CA THR A 239 -12.35 20.48 4.22
C THR A 239 -11.14 20.29 3.31
N GLU A 240 -9.92 20.13 3.86
CA GLU A 240 -8.68 19.97 3.07
C GLU A 240 -8.75 18.76 2.11
N LYS A 241 -9.43 17.68 2.51
CA LYS A 241 -9.60 16.48 1.68
C LYS A 241 -10.26 16.77 0.33
N TYR A 242 -11.22 17.72 0.27
CA TYR A 242 -11.94 18.06 -0.95
C TYR A 242 -11.10 18.85 -1.95
N PHE A 243 -10.06 19.55 -1.49
CA PHE A 243 -9.14 20.32 -2.33
C PHE A 243 -7.88 19.52 -2.71
N SER A 244 -7.50 18.57 -1.88
CA SER A 244 -6.24 17.83 -2.06
C SER A 244 -6.39 16.51 -2.82
N CYS A 245 -7.63 16.00 -2.99
CA CYS A 245 -7.87 14.78 -3.75
C CYS A 245 -7.66 14.98 -5.27
N ASP A 246 -7.35 13.87 -5.97
CA ASP A 246 -7.20 13.88 -7.42
C ASP A 246 -8.57 13.87 -8.12
N LEU A 247 -9.57 13.19 -7.54
CA LEU A 247 -10.95 13.13 -8.02
C LEU A 247 -11.93 13.36 -6.88
N LEU A 248 -12.78 14.38 -7.01
CA LEU A 248 -13.92 14.61 -6.14
C LEU A 248 -15.21 14.18 -6.83
N ILE A 249 -16.00 13.31 -6.18
CA ILE A 249 -17.33 12.90 -6.63
C ILE A 249 -18.34 13.47 -5.65
N LEU A 250 -19.22 14.35 -6.17
CA LEU A 250 -20.33 14.93 -5.43
C LEU A 250 -21.62 14.23 -5.87
N ASP A 251 -22.22 13.47 -4.97
CA ASP A 251 -23.51 12.82 -5.23
C ASP A 251 -24.68 13.64 -4.65
N ASP A 252 -25.88 13.37 -5.14
CA ASP A 252 -27.14 13.99 -4.71
C ASP A 252 -27.13 15.53 -4.77
N LEU A 253 -26.52 16.10 -5.81
CA LEU A 253 -26.50 17.54 -6.03
C LEU A 253 -27.90 18.05 -6.31
N GLY A 254 -28.35 19.09 -5.57
CA GLY A 254 -29.68 19.69 -5.68
C GLY A 254 -30.70 19.16 -4.68
N THR A 255 -30.26 18.44 -3.64
CA THR A 255 -31.11 17.98 -2.52
C THR A 255 -30.80 18.68 -1.21
N GLU A 256 -29.84 19.58 -1.19
CA GLU A 256 -29.36 20.41 -0.06
C GLU A 256 -30.27 21.61 0.27
#